data_d0ff97ebf5f0218dec62e72284f648a3
#
_entry.id   d0ff97ebf5f0218dec62e72284f648a3
#
_cell.length_a   1.000
_cell.length_b   1.000
_cell.length_c   1.000
_cell.angle_alpha   90.00
_cell.angle_beta   90.00
_cell.angle_gamma   90.00
#
_symmetry.space_group_name_H-M   'P 1'
#
loop_
_entity.id
_entity.type
_entity.pdbx_description
1 polymer ?
#
loop_
_entity_poly.entity_id
_entity_poly.type
_entity_poly.pdbx_seq_one_letter_code
_entity_poly.pdbx_strand_id
1 'polypeptide(L)'
;MTREEVVTLIRAHLADELDLDPAGVNEGTRFKEDLEADSLDLYTLVQELEDSYGVRMSDEQAARILTVGQAVDFVLAHQPATS
;
A
#
# COMPACT_ATOMS: atom_id res chain seq x y z
N MET A 1 3.70 -4.23 -14.84
CA MET A 1 3.09 -3.57 -13.68
C MET A 1 3.54 -2.11 -13.61
N THR A 2 2.62 -1.20 -13.38
CA THR A 2 2.91 0.23 -13.32
C THR A 2 2.61 0.78 -11.94
N ARG A 3 3.16 1.95 -11.63
CA ARG A 3 2.84 2.65 -10.38
C ARG A 3 1.33 2.87 -10.26
N GLU A 4 0.70 3.22 -11.36
CA GLU A 4 -0.74 3.51 -11.37
C GLU A 4 -1.56 2.29 -10.98
N GLU A 5 -1.17 1.11 -11.46
CA GLU A 5 -1.85 -0.14 -11.08
C GLU A 5 -1.74 -0.40 -9.58
N VAL A 6 -0.56 -0.20 -9.02
CA VAL A 6 -0.33 -0.40 -7.59
C VAL A 6 -1.13 0.63 -6.79
N VAL A 7 -1.10 1.89 -7.21
CA VAL A 7 -1.87 2.94 -6.54
C VAL A 7 -3.36 2.61 -6.58
N THR A 8 -3.87 2.13 -7.71
CA THR A 8 -5.28 1.78 -7.84
C THR A 8 -5.67 0.66 -6.88
N LEU A 9 -4.83 -0.35 -6.74
CA LEU A 9 -5.09 -1.43 -5.80
C LEU A 9 -5.10 -0.91 -4.36
N ILE A 10 -4.14 -0.07 -4.01
CA ILE A 10 -4.05 0.50 -2.67
C ILE A 10 -5.27 1.36 -2.37
N ARG A 11 -5.68 2.18 -3.33
CA ARG A 11 -6.89 3.00 -3.18
C ARG A 11 -8.12 2.15 -2.90
N ALA A 12 -8.30 1.10 -3.69
CA ALA A 12 -9.45 0.22 -3.55
C ALA A 12 -9.45 -0.47 -2.20
N HIS A 13 -8.29 -0.93 -1.75
CA HIS A 13 -8.16 -1.60 -0.46
C HIS A 13 -8.49 -0.64 0.68
N LEU A 14 -7.91 0.55 0.66
CA LEU A 14 -8.13 1.54 1.72
C LEU A 14 -9.56 2.07 1.73
N ALA A 15 -10.15 2.26 0.56
CA ALA A 15 -11.53 2.71 0.47
C ALA A 15 -12.48 1.70 1.10
N ASP A 16 -12.24 0.41 0.86
CA ASP A 16 -13.04 -0.67 1.43
C ASP A 16 -12.78 -0.83 2.93
N GLU A 17 -11.51 -0.85 3.33
CA GLU A 17 -11.10 -1.09 4.72
C GLU A 17 -11.50 0.07 5.64
N LEU A 18 -11.32 1.30 5.19
CA LEU A 18 -11.53 2.50 6.00
C LEU A 18 -12.81 3.25 5.64
N ASP A 19 -13.59 2.74 4.71
CA ASP A 19 -14.86 3.34 4.28
C ASP A 19 -14.67 4.80 3.86
N LEU A 20 -13.71 5.05 2.99
CA LEU A 20 -13.40 6.40 2.52
C LEU A 20 -13.50 6.47 0.99
N ASP A 21 -13.49 7.70 0.48
CA ASP A 21 -13.55 7.96 -0.96
C ASP A 21 -12.18 7.69 -1.58
N PRO A 22 -12.06 6.73 -2.52
CA PRO A 22 -10.77 6.45 -3.16
C PRO A 22 -10.20 7.66 -3.90
N ALA A 23 -11.03 8.59 -4.35
CA ALA A 23 -10.54 9.80 -5.03
C ALA A 23 -9.70 10.69 -4.11
N GLY A 24 -9.85 10.55 -2.80
CA GLY A 24 -9.07 11.29 -1.82
C GLY A 24 -7.70 10.69 -1.51
N VAL A 25 -7.40 9.54 -2.10
CA VAL A 25 -6.14 8.84 -1.85
C VAL A 25 -5.19 9.04 -3.01
N ASN A 26 -3.98 9.51 -2.74
CA ASN A 26 -2.94 9.68 -3.75
C ASN A 26 -1.59 9.24 -3.18
N GLU A 27 -0.53 9.35 -3.96
CA GLU A 27 0.79 8.88 -3.53
C GLU A 27 1.34 9.65 -2.33
N GLY A 28 0.95 10.90 -2.16
CA GLY A 28 1.37 11.70 -1.03
C GLY A 28 0.56 11.47 0.24
N THR A 29 -0.52 10.71 0.16
CA THR A 29 -1.37 10.46 1.31
C THR A 29 -0.63 9.65 2.37
N ARG A 30 -0.68 10.12 3.61
CA ARG A 30 -0.05 9.46 4.74
C ARG A 30 -1.07 8.57 5.44
N PHE A 31 -0.66 7.32 5.70
CA PHE A 31 -1.60 6.33 6.26
C PHE A 31 -2.13 6.73 7.62
N LYS A 32 -1.24 7.09 8.54
CA LYS A 32 -1.66 7.41 9.91
C LYS A 32 -2.20 8.82 10.06
N GLU A 33 -1.55 9.78 9.44
CA GLU A 33 -1.89 11.20 9.65
C GLU A 33 -3.08 11.64 8.80
N ASP A 34 -3.17 11.17 7.57
CA ASP A 34 -4.23 11.61 6.65
C ASP A 34 -5.43 10.68 6.67
N LEU A 35 -5.21 9.38 6.84
CA LEU A 35 -6.28 8.38 6.82
C LEU A 35 -6.62 7.83 8.19
N GLU A 36 -5.85 8.16 9.20
CA GLU A 36 -6.01 7.66 10.57
C GLU A 36 -6.00 6.13 10.63
N ALA A 37 -5.26 5.51 9.70
CA ALA A 37 -5.13 4.07 9.67
C ALA A 37 -4.27 3.59 10.85
N ASP A 38 -4.71 2.54 11.52
CA ASP A 38 -3.92 1.98 12.60
C ASP A 38 -3.00 0.86 12.10
N SER A 39 -2.26 0.24 13.00
CA SER A 39 -1.31 -0.81 12.65
C SER A 39 -1.98 -2.01 11.99
N LEU A 40 -3.20 -2.33 12.41
CA LEU A 40 -3.93 -3.46 11.84
C LEU A 40 -4.33 -3.18 10.39
N ASP A 41 -4.77 -1.95 10.11
CA ASP A 41 -5.13 -1.56 8.75
C ASP A 41 -3.92 -1.63 7.82
N LEU A 42 -2.75 -1.19 8.31
CA LEU A 42 -1.51 -1.28 7.55
C LEU A 42 -1.08 -2.73 7.34
N TYR A 43 -1.27 -3.56 8.34
CA TYR A 43 -0.93 -4.98 8.24
C TYR A 43 -1.76 -5.67 7.15
N THR A 44 -3.08 -5.40 7.11
CA THR A 44 -3.94 -5.99 6.08
C THR A 44 -3.57 -5.50 4.69
N LEU A 45 -3.19 -4.23 4.56
CA LEU A 45 -2.72 -3.70 3.28
C LEU A 45 -1.44 -4.38 2.83
N VAL A 46 -0.49 -4.56 3.75
CA VAL A 46 0.77 -5.25 3.46
C VAL A 46 0.50 -6.66 2.96
N GLN A 47 -0.40 -7.39 3.61
CA GLN A 47 -0.76 -8.74 3.17
C GLN A 47 -1.37 -8.74 1.79
N GLU A 48 -2.22 -7.77 1.49
CA GLU A 48 -2.82 -7.66 0.15
C GLU A 48 -1.75 -7.42 -0.91
N LEU A 49 -0.78 -6.56 -0.62
CA LEU A 49 0.31 -6.31 -1.55
C LEU A 49 1.19 -7.54 -1.74
N GLU A 50 1.47 -8.27 -0.67
CA GLU A 50 2.24 -9.51 -0.75
C GLU A 50 1.53 -10.54 -1.61
N ASP A 51 0.23 -10.71 -1.40
CA ASP A 51 -0.56 -11.70 -2.14
C ASP A 51 -0.74 -11.30 -3.60
N SER A 52 -1.01 -10.03 -3.85
CA SER A 52 -1.32 -9.56 -5.21
C SER A 52 -0.10 -9.47 -6.11
N TYR A 53 1.06 -9.13 -5.54
CA TYR A 53 2.26 -8.87 -6.33
C TYR A 53 3.41 -9.82 -6.04
N GLY A 54 3.25 -10.74 -5.10
CA GLY A 54 4.28 -11.70 -4.77
C GLY A 54 5.49 -11.09 -4.09
N VAL A 55 5.35 -9.91 -3.50
CA VAL A 55 6.44 -9.27 -2.75
C VAL A 55 6.45 -9.78 -1.32
N ARG A 56 7.57 -9.60 -0.64
CA ARG A 56 7.69 -9.91 0.79
C ARG A 56 8.15 -8.69 1.53
N MET A 57 7.46 -8.40 2.62
CA MET A 57 7.73 -7.22 3.43
C MET A 57 7.83 -7.65 4.88
N SER A 58 8.98 -7.38 5.50
CA SER A 58 9.16 -7.65 6.92
C SER A 58 8.41 -6.60 7.74
N ASP A 59 8.20 -6.88 9.03
CA ASP A 59 7.56 -5.92 9.94
C ASP A 59 8.35 -4.61 9.99
N GLU A 60 9.67 -4.70 9.97
CA GLU A 60 10.54 -3.54 9.98
C GLU A 60 10.38 -2.70 8.72
N GLN A 61 10.31 -3.36 7.56
CA GLN A 61 10.10 -2.66 6.30
C GLN A 61 8.72 -2.00 6.26
N ALA A 62 7.70 -2.71 6.72
CA ALA A 62 6.35 -2.18 6.78
C ALA A 62 6.28 -0.95 7.68
N ALA A 63 7.01 -0.94 8.78
CA ALA A 63 7.02 0.18 9.71
C ALA A 63 7.61 1.45 9.11
N ARG A 64 8.41 1.32 8.04
CA ARG A 64 9.01 2.48 7.35
C ARG A 64 8.12 3.05 6.27
N ILE A 65 7.05 2.37 5.93
CA ILE A 65 6.14 2.84 4.91
C ILE A 65 5.11 3.75 5.56
N LEU A 66 5.24 5.04 5.29
CA LEU A 66 4.40 6.06 5.90
C LEU A 66 3.38 6.63 4.94
N THR A 67 3.64 6.55 3.63
CA THR A 67 2.76 7.09 2.60
C THR A 67 2.44 6.04 1.55
N VAL A 68 1.37 6.29 0.79
CA VAL A 68 0.98 5.44 -0.34
C VAL A 68 2.13 5.33 -1.34
N GLY A 69 2.81 6.44 -1.64
CA GLY A 69 3.93 6.44 -2.58
C GLY A 69 5.07 5.55 -2.13
N GLN A 70 5.36 5.52 -0.83
CA GLN A 70 6.41 4.62 -0.31
C GLN A 70 6.01 3.15 -0.48
N ALA A 71 4.74 2.82 -0.28
CA ALA A 71 4.25 1.47 -0.51
C ALA A 71 4.39 1.08 -1.98
N VAL A 72 4.06 1.99 -2.88
CA VAL A 72 4.21 1.76 -4.32
C VAL A 72 5.68 1.55 -4.68
N ASP A 73 6.57 2.39 -4.17
CA ASP A 73 8.00 2.26 -4.41
C ASP A 73 8.53 0.91 -3.93
N PHE A 74 8.08 0.46 -2.76
CA PHE A 74 8.49 -0.83 -2.23
C PHE A 74 8.06 -1.97 -3.16
N VAL A 75 6.81 -1.96 -3.59
CA VAL A 75 6.29 -3.01 -4.48
C VAL A 75 7.08 -3.06 -5.78
N LEU A 76 7.31 -1.90 -6.39
CA LEU A 76 8.02 -1.84 -7.67
C LEU A 76 9.49 -2.26 -7.55
N ALA A 77 10.10 -2.00 -6.40
CA ALA A 77 11.50 -2.35 -6.17
C ALA A 77 11.70 -3.82 -5.81
N HIS A 78 10.68 -4.47 -5.24
CA HIS A 78 10.81 -5.82 -4.68
C HIS A 78 9.95 -6.87 -5.37
N GLN A 79 9.22 -6.51 -6.42
CA GLN A 79 8.43 -7.49 -7.13
C GLN A 79 9.34 -8.54 -7.77
N PRO A 80 8.91 -9.81 -7.84
CA PRO A 80 9.71 -10.83 -8.49
C PRO A 80 9.97 -10.46 -9.94
N ALA A 81 11.17 -10.74 -10.42
CA ALA A 81 11.48 -10.52 -11.82
C ALA A 81 10.61 -11.48 -12.64
N THR A 82 9.63 -10.93 -13.33
CA THR A 82 8.84 -11.70 -14.26
C THR A 82 9.39 -11.43 -15.64
N SER A 83 9.80 -12.48 -16.23
CA SER A 83 10.26 -12.38 -17.61
C SER A 83 9.07 -12.15 -18.53
#